data_9bddb2a9e678dd82e0fde4c6f9b9c9ed
#
_entry.id   9bddb2a9e678dd82e0fde4c6f9b9c9ed
#
_cell.length_a   1.000
_cell.length_b   1.000
_cell.length_c   1.000
_cell.angle_alpha   90.00
_cell.angle_beta   90.00
_cell.angle_gamma   90.00
#
_symmetry.space_group_name_H-M   'P 1'
#
loop_
_entity.id
_entity.type
_entity.pdbx_description
1 polymer ?
#
loop_
_entity_poly.entity_id
_entity_poly.type
_entity_poly.pdbx_seq_one_letter_code
_entity_poly.pdbx_strand_id
1 'polypeptide(L)'
;GLILQPSYRGHKAKLGRFLSLVRFHFVGLHPRLFSDRIIAEMMGPLTPDGHNTLWEYLGRRFINLTYPEADNFCQYSKEFIISLLPHEEIYLTLLPPEARSVIAEVGPETIPARRLLEKLGFAYKNQIDVFDGGPMLECATKDISIVKRTRFATLGDAAEVSECRELAM
;
A
#
# COMPACT_ATOMS: atom_id res chain seq x y z
N GLY A 1 7.53 -1.48 -4.47
CA GLY A 1 7.01 -0.23 -3.87
C GLY A 1 6.93 0.92 -4.87
N LEU A 2 6.26 1.99 -4.50
CA LEU A 2 6.16 3.20 -5.29
C LEU A 2 7.01 4.29 -4.63
N ILE A 3 8.01 4.78 -5.32
CA ILE A 3 8.91 5.83 -4.81
C ILE A 3 8.84 7.04 -5.73
N LEU A 4 8.67 8.21 -5.14
CA LEU A 4 8.77 9.49 -5.83
C LEU A 4 10.02 10.21 -5.30
N GLN A 5 10.88 10.65 -6.21
CA GLN A 5 12.06 11.43 -5.84
C GLN A 5 11.66 12.63 -4.97
N PRO A 6 12.35 12.89 -3.86
CA PRO A 6 11.95 13.93 -2.90
C PRO A 6 11.72 15.31 -3.51
N SER A 7 12.52 15.71 -4.50
CA SER A 7 12.39 17.00 -5.21
C SER A 7 11.07 17.18 -5.99
N TYR A 8 10.36 16.08 -6.28
CA TYR A 8 9.07 16.09 -6.95
C TYR A 8 7.89 15.92 -6.00
N ARG A 9 8.13 15.74 -4.70
CA ARG A 9 7.07 15.72 -3.67
C ARG A 9 6.40 17.09 -3.62
N GLY A 10 5.06 17.12 -3.62
CA GLY A 10 4.30 18.36 -3.66
C GLY A 10 4.27 19.11 -4.99
N HIS A 11 4.87 18.56 -6.06
CA HIS A 11 4.86 19.19 -7.37
C HIS A 11 3.42 19.46 -7.87
N LYS A 12 3.19 20.64 -8.48
CA LYS A 12 1.86 21.09 -8.94
C LYS A 12 1.15 20.11 -9.89
N ALA A 13 1.91 19.35 -10.68
CA ALA A 13 1.38 18.31 -11.58
C ALA A 13 0.98 17.01 -10.85
N LYS A 14 1.08 16.95 -9.51
CA LYS A 14 0.67 15.80 -8.68
C LYS A 14 1.25 14.46 -9.17
N LEU A 15 2.55 14.45 -9.50
CA LEU A 15 3.24 13.32 -10.14
C LEU A 15 3.12 12.01 -9.35
N GLY A 16 3.18 12.07 -8.01
CA GLY A 16 2.98 10.88 -7.18
C GLY A 16 1.58 10.28 -7.34
N ARG A 17 0.55 11.13 -7.47
CA ARG A 17 -0.81 10.66 -7.77
C ARG A 17 -0.89 10.03 -9.16
N PHE A 18 -0.33 10.69 -10.17
CA PHE A 18 -0.30 10.16 -11.54
C PHE A 18 0.38 8.79 -11.58
N LEU A 19 1.59 8.69 -11.01
CA LEU A 19 2.35 7.45 -10.94
C LEU A 19 1.57 6.33 -10.21
N SER A 20 0.84 6.69 -9.16
CA SER A 20 -0.01 5.75 -8.42
C SER A 20 -1.19 5.24 -9.24
N LEU A 21 -1.79 6.09 -10.08
CA LEU A 21 -2.98 5.77 -10.87
C LEU A 21 -2.66 5.01 -12.15
N VAL A 22 -1.57 5.34 -12.84
CA VAL A 22 -1.20 4.74 -14.12
C VAL A 22 -1.00 3.22 -14.02
N ARG A 23 -0.49 2.72 -12.88
CA ARG A 23 -0.35 1.28 -12.65
C ARG A 23 -1.69 0.53 -12.70
N PHE A 24 -2.76 1.13 -12.17
CA PHE A 24 -4.10 0.52 -12.22
C PHE A 24 -4.71 0.61 -13.62
N HIS A 25 -4.35 1.63 -14.39
CA HIS A 25 -4.70 1.66 -15.80
C HIS A 25 -4.02 0.51 -16.57
N PHE A 26 -2.73 0.27 -16.31
CA PHE A 26 -2.00 -0.87 -16.87
C PHE A 26 -2.66 -2.22 -16.48
N VAL A 27 -3.07 -2.38 -15.22
CA VAL A 27 -3.83 -3.57 -14.76
C VAL A 27 -5.11 -3.74 -15.59
N GLY A 28 -5.84 -2.65 -15.85
CA GLY A 28 -7.06 -2.68 -16.64
C GLY A 28 -6.83 -3.06 -18.11
N LEU A 29 -5.68 -2.68 -18.70
CA LEU A 29 -5.29 -3.08 -20.05
C LEU A 29 -4.83 -4.55 -20.13
N HIS A 30 -4.28 -5.09 -19.04
CA HIS A 30 -3.70 -6.43 -19.02
C HIS A 30 -4.24 -7.30 -17.88
N PRO A 31 -5.58 -7.47 -17.77
CA PRO A 31 -6.19 -8.14 -16.60
C PRO A 31 -5.72 -9.57 -16.41
N ARG A 32 -5.33 -10.26 -17.48
CA ARG A 32 -4.87 -11.67 -17.44
C ARG A 32 -3.50 -11.84 -16.76
N LEU A 33 -2.74 -10.76 -16.56
CA LEU A 33 -1.43 -10.79 -15.92
C LEU A 33 -1.52 -10.64 -14.39
N PHE A 34 -2.71 -10.39 -13.86
CA PHE A 34 -2.90 -10.08 -12.45
C PHE A 34 -3.90 -11.02 -11.80
N SER A 35 -3.72 -11.24 -10.50
CA SER A 35 -4.67 -11.99 -9.69
C SER A 35 -6.03 -11.29 -9.60
N ASP A 36 -7.07 -12.03 -9.26
CA ASP A 36 -8.44 -11.50 -9.09
C ASP A 36 -8.56 -10.50 -7.93
N ARG A 37 -7.53 -10.43 -7.07
CA ARG A 37 -7.45 -9.55 -5.91
C ARG A 37 -6.10 -8.88 -5.85
N ILE A 38 -6.10 -7.57 -5.57
CA ILE A 38 -4.90 -6.78 -5.33
C ILE A 38 -4.90 -6.34 -3.87
N ILE A 39 -3.75 -6.53 -3.22
CA ILE A 39 -3.48 -6.10 -1.85
C ILE A 39 -2.50 -4.93 -1.91
N ALA A 40 -2.73 -3.94 -1.07
CA ALA A 40 -1.83 -2.82 -0.83
C ALA A 40 -1.41 -2.83 0.65
N GLU A 41 -0.19 -3.19 0.89
CA GLU A 41 0.46 -3.09 2.19
C GLU A 41 0.78 -1.61 2.46
N MET A 42 0.26 -1.09 3.57
CA MET A 42 0.48 0.29 4.00
C MET A 42 1.44 0.28 5.17
N MET A 43 2.47 1.11 5.10
CA MET A 43 3.46 1.18 6.18
C MET A 43 2.84 1.69 7.47
N GLY A 44 3.09 0.99 8.57
CA GLY A 44 2.71 1.38 9.93
C GLY A 44 3.42 2.67 10.37
N PRO A 45 2.96 3.30 11.46
CA PRO A 45 3.59 4.52 11.95
C PRO A 45 4.98 4.23 12.54
N LEU A 46 5.92 5.11 12.22
CA LEU A 46 7.25 5.13 12.85
C LEU A 46 7.34 6.32 13.79
N THR A 47 8.12 6.15 14.86
CA THR A 47 8.52 7.25 15.74
C THR A 47 9.51 8.17 15.01
N PRO A 48 9.75 9.41 15.48
CA PRO A 48 10.68 10.35 14.84
C PRO A 48 12.11 9.82 14.69
N ASP A 49 12.52 8.92 15.55
CA ASP A 49 13.82 8.24 15.57
C ASP A 49 13.82 6.92 14.75
N GLY A 50 12.73 6.63 14.03
CA GLY A 50 12.66 5.52 13.08
C GLY A 50 12.33 4.15 13.68
N HIS A 51 11.88 4.10 14.94
CA HIS A 51 11.42 2.87 15.57
C HIS A 51 9.95 2.57 15.23
N ASN A 52 9.58 1.30 15.21
CA ASN A 52 8.19 0.87 15.11
C ASN A 52 7.70 0.37 16.47
N THR A 53 6.64 0.98 17.00
CA THR A 53 6.14 0.66 18.35
C THR A 53 5.63 -0.79 18.45
N LEU A 54 4.93 -1.31 17.43
CA LEU A 54 4.48 -2.70 17.47
C LEU A 54 5.66 -3.66 17.46
N TRP A 55 6.67 -3.40 16.63
CA TRP A 55 7.88 -4.21 16.57
C TRP A 55 8.61 -4.27 17.91
N GLU A 56 8.74 -3.14 18.61
CA GLU A 56 9.42 -3.09 19.92
C GLU A 56 8.71 -3.96 20.98
N TYR A 57 7.37 -4.03 20.97
CA TYR A 57 6.62 -4.77 21.95
C TYR A 57 6.27 -6.21 21.53
N LEU A 58 6.22 -6.49 20.25
CA LEU A 58 5.86 -7.80 19.72
C LEU A 58 7.03 -8.45 18.97
N GLY A 59 7.47 -7.90 17.85
CA GLY A 59 8.47 -8.52 16.97
C GLY A 59 9.78 -8.83 17.69
N ARG A 60 10.30 -7.88 18.47
CA ARG A 60 11.53 -8.06 19.25
C ARG A 60 11.48 -9.15 20.32
N ARG A 61 10.31 -9.61 20.71
CA ARG A 61 10.16 -10.74 21.65
C ARG A 61 10.58 -12.06 21.02
N PHE A 62 10.46 -12.16 19.72
CA PHE A 62 10.78 -13.36 18.94
C PHE A 62 12.08 -13.20 18.15
N ILE A 63 12.33 -11.97 17.67
CA ILE A 63 13.47 -11.65 16.81
C ILE A 63 14.25 -10.54 17.49
N ASN A 64 15.40 -10.84 18.06
CA ASN A 64 16.21 -9.89 18.81
C ASN A 64 17.01 -8.93 17.88
N LEU A 65 16.28 -8.24 17.00
CA LEU A 65 16.80 -7.17 16.14
C LEU A 65 15.98 -5.91 16.38
N THR A 66 16.60 -4.75 16.21
CA THR A 66 15.86 -3.49 16.13
C THR A 66 15.04 -3.45 14.84
N TYR A 67 14.00 -2.60 14.77
CA TYR A 67 13.20 -2.47 13.56
C TYR A 67 14.02 -2.13 12.32
N PRO A 68 14.96 -1.15 12.33
CA PRO A 68 15.81 -0.86 11.18
C PRO A 68 16.71 -2.03 10.75
N GLU A 69 17.24 -2.80 11.70
CA GLU A 69 18.05 -4.00 11.38
C GLU A 69 17.21 -5.08 10.72
N ALA A 70 16.02 -5.34 11.26
CA ALA A 70 15.09 -6.32 10.71
C ALA A 70 14.56 -5.89 9.33
N ASP A 71 14.24 -4.62 9.12
CA ASP A 71 13.83 -4.07 7.83
C ASP A 71 14.94 -4.22 6.79
N ASN A 72 16.17 -3.89 7.14
CA ASN A 72 17.32 -4.09 6.26
C ASN A 72 17.51 -5.58 5.90
N PHE A 73 17.32 -6.48 6.86
CA PHE A 73 17.40 -7.92 6.63
C PHE A 73 16.30 -8.41 5.69
N CYS A 74 15.09 -7.87 5.79
CA CYS A 74 13.95 -8.17 4.91
C CYS A 74 14.22 -7.89 3.42
N GLN A 75 15.17 -7.01 3.10
CA GLN A 75 15.56 -6.73 1.72
C GLN A 75 16.24 -7.93 1.06
N TYR A 76 16.85 -8.81 1.84
CA TYR A 76 17.55 -10.00 1.36
C TYR A 76 16.69 -11.26 1.46
N SER A 77 15.97 -11.42 2.55
CA SER A 77 15.07 -12.56 2.76
C SER A 77 13.96 -12.19 3.76
N LYS A 78 12.74 -12.55 3.41
CA LYS A 78 11.58 -12.45 4.33
C LYS A 78 11.32 -13.75 5.10
N GLU A 79 12.02 -14.82 4.76
CA GLU A 79 11.80 -16.15 5.35
C GLU A 79 12.06 -16.17 6.87
N PHE A 80 12.99 -15.34 7.35
CA PHE A 80 13.30 -15.28 8.77
C PHE A 80 12.12 -14.78 9.61
N ILE A 81 11.33 -13.85 9.09
CA ILE A 81 10.11 -13.38 9.79
C ILE A 81 9.10 -14.53 9.91
N ILE A 82 8.86 -15.24 8.80
CA ILE A 82 7.92 -16.36 8.76
C ILE A 82 8.35 -17.48 9.69
N SER A 83 9.67 -17.75 9.80
CA SER A 83 10.19 -18.86 10.61
C SER A 83 10.34 -18.53 12.09
N LEU A 84 10.50 -17.27 12.46
CA LEU A 84 10.78 -16.87 13.84
C LEU A 84 9.59 -16.28 14.57
N LEU A 85 8.60 -15.72 13.86
CA LEU A 85 7.35 -15.28 14.47
C LEU A 85 6.45 -16.49 14.72
N PRO A 86 5.67 -16.48 15.82
CA PRO A 86 4.76 -17.57 16.14
C PRO A 86 3.64 -17.67 15.09
N HIS A 87 3.23 -18.90 14.79
CA HIS A 87 2.07 -19.19 13.94
C HIS A 87 0.76 -19.28 14.72
N GLU A 88 0.86 -19.29 16.06
CA GLU A 88 -0.26 -19.38 16.98
C GLU A 88 -0.91 -18.00 17.20
N GLU A 89 -2.12 -18.01 17.70
CA GLU A 89 -2.85 -16.80 18.07
C GLU A 89 -2.14 -16.03 19.19
N ILE A 90 -2.06 -14.72 19.03
CA ILE A 90 -1.52 -13.81 20.05
C ILE A 90 -2.65 -12.94 20.57
N TYR A 91 -2.89 -12.98 21.88
CA TYR A 91 -3.85 -12.11 22.53
C TYR A 91 -3.35 -10.66 22.59
N LEU A 92 -3.92 -9.79 21.78
CA LEU A 92 -3.52 -8.38 21.71
C LEU A 92 -3.67 -7.64 23.06
N THR A 93 -4.52 -8.15 23.95
CA THR A 93 -4.67 -7.60 25.31
C THR A 93 -3.41 -7.73 26.17
N LEU A 94 -2.48 -8.60 25.79
CA LEU A 94 -1.16 -8.72 26.44
C LEU A 94 -0.20 -7.60 26.05
N LEU A 95 -0.49 -6.89 24.96
CA LEU A 95 0.30 -5.75 24.53
C LEU A 95 -0.11 -4.48 25.31
N PRO A 96 0.83 -3.59 25.62
CA PRO A 96 0.51 -2.33 26.27
C PRO A 96 -0.34 -1.42 25.35
N PRO A 97 -1.08 -0.45 25.92
CA PRO A 97 -1.97 0.41 25.15
C PRO A 97 -1.31 1.12 23.96
N GLU A 98 -0.07 1.58 24.11
CA GLU A 98 0.70 2.22 23.06
C GLU A 98 0.96 1.30 21.86
N ALA A 99 1.24 0.04 22.07
CA ALA A 99 1.44 -0.93 20.99
C ALA A 99 0.11 -1.28 20.31
N ARG A 100 -0.98 -1.37 21.05
CA ARG A 100 -2.30 -1.62 20.49
C ARG A 100 -2.82 -0.45 19.65
N SER A 101 -2.50 0.78 20.06
CA SER A 101 -3.00 1.98 19.37
C SER A 101 -2.42 2.19 17.98
N VAL A 102 -1.30 1.55 17.65
CA VAL A 102 -0.67 1.66 16.32
C VAL A 102 -1.07 0.53 15.37
N ILE A 103 -1.78 -0.48 15.85
CA ILE A 103 -2.25 -1.60 15.01
C ILE A 103 -3.28 -1.09 13.99
N ALA A 104 -3.06 -1.42 12.71
CA ALA A 104 -3.87 -0.99 11.58
C ALA A 104 -3.86 0.54 11.33
N GLU A 105 -2.96 1.27 11.97
CA GLU A 105 -2.73 2.67 11.70
C GLU A 105 -1.62 2.87 10.66
N VAL A 106 -1.64 4.01 10.00
CA VAL A 106 -0.60 4.42 9.05
C VAL A 106 0.12 5.67 9.55
N GLY A 107 1.39 5.77 9.21
CA GLY A 107 2.14 7.00 9.49
C GLY A 107 1.57 8.22 8.75
N PRO A 108 1.80 9.44 9.25
CA PRO A 108 1.27 10.67 8.66
C PRO A 108 1.58 10.83 7.17
N GLU A 109 2.76 10.40 6.75
CA GLU A 109 3.20 10.44 5.35
C GLU A 109 2.43 9.46 4.44
N THR A 110 1.87 8.41 5.00
CA THR A 110 1.15 7.34 4.29
C THR A 110 -0.35 7.63 4.17
N ILE A 111 -0.91 8.53 5.00
CA ILE A 111 -2.34 8.90 4.99
C ILE A 111 -2.82 9.31 3.58
N PRO A 112 -2.10 10.14 2.79
CA PRO A 112 -2.57 10.51 1.45
C PRO A 112 -2.66 9.31 0.51
N ALA A 113 -1.75 8.35 0.61
CA ALA A 113 -1.76 7.12 -0.19
C ALA A 113 -2.94 6.22 0.20
N ARG A 114 -3.19 6.02 1.50
CA ARG A 114 -4.36 5.29 2.01
C ARG A 114 -5.66 5.87 1.46
N ARG A 115 -5.86 7.19 1.60
CA ARG A 115 -7.06 7.88 1.08
C ARG A 115 -7.23 7.75 -0.43
N LEU A 116 -6.13 7.73 -1.18
CA LEU A 116 -6.17 7.52 -2.62
C LEU A 116 -6.65 6.12 -2.96
N LEU A 117 -6.12 5.09 -2.30
CA LEU A 117 -6.52 3.70 -2.51
C LEU A 117 -7.98 3.45 -2.11
N GLU A 118 -8.42 3.99 -0.98
CA GLU A 118 -9.82 3.91 -0.53
C GLU A 118 -10.77 4.50 -1.59
N LYS A 119 -10.41 5.64 -2.20
CA LYS A 119 -11.19 6.22 -3.32
C LYS A 119 -11.20 5.35 -4.58
N LEU A 120 -10.24 4.46 -4.74
CA LEU A 120 -10.20 3.51 -5.84
C LEU A 120 -11.00 2.23 -5.58
N GLY A 121 -11.51 2.06 -4.36
CA GLY A 121 -12.31 0.90 -3.95
C GLY A 121 -11.59 -0.08 -3.03
N PHE A 122 -10.36 0.23 -2.61
CA PHE A 122 -9.67 -0.59 -1.61
C PHE A 122 -10.28 -0.40 -0.23
N ALA A 123 -10.33 -1.47 0.54
CA ALA A 123 -10.86 -1.46 1.90
C ALA A 123 -9.98 -2.28 2.84
N TYR A 124 -9.90 -1.85 4.08
CA TYR A 124 -9.30 -2.62 5.16
C TYR A 124 -10.19 -3.82 5.52
N LYS A 125 -9.59 -5.00 5.64
CA LYS A 125 -10.27 -6.27 5.92
C LYS A 125 -9.71 -6.98 7.16
N ASN A 126 -9.35 -6.20 8.17
CA ASN A 126 -8.76 -6.71 9.42
C ASN A 126 -7.48 -7.52 9.21
N GLN A 127 -6.69 -7.16 8.22
CA GLN A 127 -5.38 -7.74 7.96
C GLN A 127 -4.32 -6.67 8.11
N ILE A 128 -3.25 -7.00 8.82
CA ILE A 128 -2.10 -6.12 9.03
C ILE A 128 -0.82 -6.80 8.59
N ASP A 129 0.19 -6.01 8.30
CA ASP A 129 1.56 -6.50 8.25
C ASP A 129 2.02 -6.76 9.68
N VAL A 130 2.39 -8.00 9.98
CA VAL A 130 2.88 -8.39 11.32
C VAL A 130 4.20 -7.71 11.66
N PHE A 131 4.94 -7.26 10.66
CA PHE A 131 6.24 -6.62 10.82
C PHE A 131 6.12 -5.21 11.40
N ASP A 132 5.22 -4.38 10.86
CA ASP A 132 5.10 -2.98 11.26
C ASP A 132 3.72 -2.57 11.78
N GLY A 133 2.75 -3.47 11.72
CA GLY A 133 1.37 -3.23 12.17
C GLY A 133 0.53 -2.45 11.17
N GLY A 134 1.07 -2.08 10.02
CA GLY A 134 0.36 -1.33 9.00
C GLY A 134 -0.80 -2.11 8.39
N PRO A 135 -1.91 -1.44 8.00
CA PRO A 135 -3.08 -2.11 7.46
C PRO A 135 -2.82 -2.61 6.04
N MET A 136 -3.31 -3.80 5.73
CA MET A 136 -3.44 -4.28 4.37
C MET A 136 -4.81 -3.89 3.82
N LEU A 137 -4.81 -3.09 2.76
CA LEU A 137 -6.01 -2.75 2.03
C LEU A 137 -6.16 -3.69 0.85
N GLU A 138 -7.36 -4.17 0.59
CA GLU A 138 -7.62 -5.05 -0.55
C GLU A 138 -8.78 -4.56 -1.42
N CYS A 139 -8.72 -4.93 -2.70
CA CYS A 139 -9.80 -4.73 -3.64
C CYS A 139 -9.83 -5.88 -4.65
N ALA A 140 -11.01 -6.34 -5.05
CA ALA A 140 -11.11 -7.20 -6.22
C ALA A 140 -10.62 -6.43 -7.45
N THR A 141 -9.73 -7.01 -8.24
CA THR A 141 -9.06 -6.33 -9.35
C THR A 141 -10.05 -5.68 -10.31
N LYS A 142 -11.14 -6.39 -10.66
CA LYS A 142 -12.23 -5.89 -11.50
C LYS A 142 -13.02 -4.72 -10.88
N ASP A 143 -12.94 -4.54 -9.55
CA ASP A 143 -13.71 -3.54 -8.81
C ASP A 143 -12.95 -2.23 -8.57
N ILE A 144 -11.66 -2.21 -8.88
CA ILE A 144 -10.86 -0.98 -8.85
C ILE A 144 -11.43 0.01 -9.86
N SER A 145 -11.77 1.22 -9.41
CA SER A 145 -12.51 2.21 -10.21
C SER A 145 -11.84 2.58 -11.53
N ILE A 146 -10.51 2.62 -11.58
CA ILE A 146 -9.75 2.88 -12.82
C ILE A 146 -9.79 1.65 -13.73
N VAL A 147 -9.62 0.45 -13.19
CA VAL A 147 -9.71 -0.80 -13.96
C VAL A 147 -11.07 -0.90 -14.65
N LYS A 148 -12.16 -0.64 -13.93
CA LYS A 148 -13.53 -0.62 -14.49
C LYS A 148 -13.69 0.34 -15.66
N ARG A 149 -13.02 1.49 -15.63
CA ARG A 149 -13.14 2.54 -16.65
C ARG A 149 -12.14 2.42 -17.79
N THR A 150 -11.12 1.58 -17.63
CA THR A 150 -10.12 1.36 -18.67
C THR A 150 -10.76 0.69 -19.90
N ARG A 151 -10.51 1.25 -21.07
CA ARG A 151 -10.99 0.75 -22.36
C ARG A 151 -9.85 0.72 -23.35
N PHE A 152 -9.83 -0.29 -24.21
CA PHE A 152 -9.07 -0.23 -25.45
C PHE A 152 -9.81 0.65 -26.46
N ALA A 153 -9.07 1.51 -27.11
CA ALA A 153 -9.58 2.31 -28.22
C ALA A 153 -8.58 2.27 -29.37
N THR A 154 -9.07 2.31 -30.57
CA THR A 154 -8.26 2.50 -31.77
C THR A 154 -8.33 3.97 -32.16
N LEU A 155 -7.18 4.56 -32.50
CA LEU A 155 -7.14 5.91 -33.06
C LEU A 155 -7.87 5.87 -34.41
N GLY A 156 -8.89 6.69 -34.52
CA GLY A 156 -9.60 6.94 -35.78
C GLY A 156 -9.04 8.18 -36.52
N ASP A 157 -9.80 8.64 -37.48
CA ASP A 157 -9.49 9.88 -38.18
C ASP A 157 -9.60 11.10 -37.27
N ALA A 158 -8.98 12.22 -37.65
CA ALA A 158 -9.08 13.48 -36.93
C ALA A 158 -10.55 13.95 -36.89
N ALA A 159 -11.02 14.35 -35.71
CA ALA A 159 -12.35 14.93 -35.51
C ALA A 159 -12.24 16.32 -34.91
N GLU A 160 -13.24 17.15 -35.16
CA GLU A 160 -13.34 18.47 -34.52
C GLU A 160 -13.57 18.27 -32.99
N VAL A 161 -12.94 19.15 -32.19
CA VAL A 161 -13.03 19.08 -30.73
C VAL A 161 -14.49 19.15 -30.23
N SER A 162 -15.34 19.88 -30.95
CA SER A 162 -16.79 19.97 -30.67
C SER A 162 -17.54 18.65 -30.83
N GLU A 163 -17.01 17.69 -31.55
CA GLU A 163 -17.59 16.38 -31.80
C GLU A 163 -17.12 15.35 -30.77
N CYS A 164 -16.06 15.66 -30.01
CA CYS A 164 -15.51 14.77 -29.01
C CYS A 164 -16.36 14.80 -27.74
N ARG A 165 -16.87 13.64 -27.31
CA ARG A 165 -17.57 13.48 -26.04
C ARG A 165 -16.63 13.25 -24.86
N GLU A 166 -15.47 12.68 -25.11
CA GLU A 166 -14.42 12.43 -24.13
C GLU A 166 -13.06 12.80 -24.73
N LEU A 167 -12.28 13.58 -24.00
CA LEU A 167 -10.89 13.84 -24.35
C LEU A 167 -10.02 12.81 -23.64
N ALA A 168 -9.08 12.22 -24.36
CA ALA A 168 -8.01 11.43 -23.77
C ALA A 168 -7.12 12.36 -22.96
N MET A 169 -7.00 12.09 -21.63
CA MET A 169 -6.10 12.80 -20.72
C MET A 169 -4.89 11.94 -20.38
#